data_c6374e433a641c20036916c39fc0954b
#
_entry.id   c6374e433a641c20036916c39fc0954b
#
_cell.length_a   1.000
_cell.length_b   1.000
_cell.length_c   1.000
_cell.angle_alpha   90.00
_cell.angle_beta   90.00
_cell.angle_gamma   90.00
#
_symmetry.space_group_name_H-M   'P 1'
#
loop_
_entity.id
_entity.type
_entity.pdbx_description
1 polymer ?
#
loop_
_entity_poly.entity_id
_entity_poly.type
_entity_poly.pdbx_seq_one_letter_code
_entity_poly.pdbx_strand_id
1 'polypeptide(L)'
;MVNVWLELAPLFAIIAALFGLGFWWQWRNRRKEENAHADAVAALATGLGGRVLDPAEARPWSAELLEPMREETDGLVNRLSMASPRSFGTTLDFHRGRWAVRVGEASVEKSVQNGTRTEYEHRIEVASAPLPPMKISRRVHGGTNLFGRPLGPDHVSAQGGELVREIPVTVAAVGGQWHRVAFPPGPFDTQFAVFTSDPAAVARAFTPEVVEYLLAQAHGLPSPLHFEAGLVFGTRRDRINPDHVLAAVDAILGLLDRMGVAPGHPPR
;
A
#
# COMPACT_ATOMS: atom_id res chain seq x y z
N MET A 1 53.02 -34.95 -14.49
CA MET A 1 51.57 -34.66 -14.34
C MET A 1 51.40 -33.17 -14.56
N VAL A 2 50.87 -32.78 -15.71
CA VAL A 2 50.57 -31.38 -16.02
C VAL A 2 49.49 -30.93 -15.05
N ASN A 3 49.70 -29.78 -14.43
CA ASN A 3 48.78 -29.27 -13.40
C ASN A 3 47.57 -28.61 -14.08
N VAL A 4 46.53 -29.41 -14.39
CA VAL A 4 45.30 -29.02 -15.12
C VAL A 4 44.67 -27.75 -14.55
N TRP A 5 44.88 -27.48 -13.26
CA TRP A 5 44.40 -26.27 -12.59
C TRP A 5 45.09 -24.98 -13.09
N LEU A 6 46.36 -25.07 -13.49
CA LEU A 6 47.09 -23.92 -14.03
C LEU A 6 46.60 -23.55 -15.44
N GLU A 7 46.18 -24.53 -16.24
CA GLU A 7 45.64 -24.28 -17.58
C GLU A 7 44.23 -23.72 -17.54
N LEU A 8 43.43 -24.08 -16.51
CA LEU A 8 42.07 -23.59 -16.34
C LEU A 8 41.97 -22.24 -15.59
N ALA A 9 43.03 -21.82 -14.90
CA ALA A 9 43.07 -20.57 -14.12
C ALA A 9 42.68 -19.34 -14.95
N PRO A 10 43.18 -19.12 -16.20
CA PRO A 10 42.75 -17.96 -16.98
C PRO A 10 41.28 -17.99 -17.37
N LEU A 11 40.71 -19.16 -17.61
CA LEU A 11 39.28 -19.31 -17.89
C LEU A 11 38.42 -18.91 -16.70
N PHE A 12 38.76 -19.39 -15.49
CA PHE A 12 38.08 -19.00 -14.27
C PHE A 12 38.21 -17.51 -13.97
N ALA A 13 39.36 -16.91 -14.24
CA ALA A 13 39.58 -15.48 -14.09
C ALA A 13 38.67 -14.64 -15.01
N ILE A 14 38.52 -15.07 -16.27
CA ILE A 14 37.64 -14.41 -17.25
C ILE A 14 36.17 -14.52 -16.80
N ILE A 15 35.73 -15.73 -16.38
CA ILE A 15 34.40 -15.96 -15.90
C ILE A 15 34.10 -15.09 -14.66
N ALA A 16 35.02 -15.07 -13.69
CA ALA A 16 34.87 -14.23 -12.48
C ALA A 16 34.81 -12.74 -12.82
N ALA A 17 35.62 -12.28 -13.80
CA ALA A 17 35.59 -10.90 -14.27
C ALA A 17 34.25 -10.53 -14.93
N LEU A 18 33.71 -11.42 -15.77
CA LEU A 18 32.38 -11.20 -16.40
C LEU A 18 31.26 -11.15 -15.38
N PHE A 19 31.24 -12.05 -14.38
CA PHE A 19 30.30 -12.01 -13.28
C PHE A 19 30.43 -10.74 -12.45
N GLY A 20 31.66 -10.35 -12.13
CA GLY A 20 31.96 -9.12 -11.39
C GLY A 20 31.48 -7.86 -12.12
N LEU A 21 31.72 -7.78 -13.43
CA LEU A 21 31.25 -6.69 -14.29
C LEU A 21 29.70 -6.67 -14.37
N GLY A 22 29.06 -7.83 -14.54
CA GLY A 22 27.62 -7.96 -14.57
C GLY A 22 26.98 -7.51 -13.26
N PHE A 23 27.54 -7.97 -12.14
CA PHE A 23 27.07 -7.58 -10.81
C PHE A 23 27.27 -6.08 -10.55
N TRP A 24 28.45 -5.53 -10.86
CA TRP A 24 28.75 -4.10 -10.72
C TRP A 24 27.82 -3.23 -11.58
N TRP A 25 27.54 -3.65 -12.83
CA TRP A 25 26.63 -2.95 -13.72
C TRP A 25 25.18 -2.94 -13.20
N GLN A 26 24.69 -4.11 -12.72
CA GLN A 26 23.37 -4.21 -12.08
C GLN A 26 23.27 -3.33 -10.83
N TRP A 27 24.29 -3.38 -9.96
CA TRP A 27 24.34 -2.56 -8.76
C TRP A 27 24.33 -1.06 -9.07
N ARG A 28 25.12 -0.65 -10.08
CA ARG A 28 25.17 0.74 -10.53
C ARG A 28 23.82 1.21 -11.11
N ASN A 29 23.14 0.37 -11.88
CA ASN A 29 21.84 0.71 -12.44
C ASN A 29 20.77 0.84 -11.34
N ARG A 30 20.72 -0.10 -10.38
CA ARG A 30 19.83 0.00 -9.22
C ARG A 30 20.03 1.30 -8.45
N ARG A 31 21.28 1.67 -8.16
CA ARG A 31 21.55 2.94 -7.48
C ARG A 31 21.12 4.17 -8.26
N LYS A 32 21.25 4.14 -9.59
CA LYS A 32 20.75 5.25 -10.43
C LYS A 32 19.24 5.36 -10.38
N GLU A 33 18.53 4.24 -10.42
CA GLU A 33 17.06 4.21 -10.31
C GLU A 33 16.60 4.67 -8.94
N GLU A 34 17.27 4.25 -7.88
CA GLU A 34 16.97 4.68 -6.50
C GLU A 34 17.18 6.19 -6.33
N ASN A 35 18.31 6.73 -6.83
CA ASN A 35 18.58 8.15 -6.77
C ASN A 35 17.58 8.96 -7.61
N ALA A 36 17.28 8.51 -8.84
CA ALA A 36 16.30 9.18 -9.69
C ALA A 36 14.90 9.20 -9.05
N HIS A 37 14.53 8.11 -8.37
CA HIS A 37 13.28 8.05 -7.61
C HIS A 37 13.29 9.03 -6.43
N ALA A 38 14.36 9.03 -5.64
CA ALA A 38 14.50 9.95 -4.52
C ALA A 38 14.46 11.42 -4.97
N ASP A 39 15.14 11.75 -6.08
CA ASP A 39 15.13 13.10 -6.67
C ASP A 39 13.72 13.49 -7.15
N ALA A 40 12.99 12.57 -7.77
CA ALA A 40 11.61 12.81 -8.22
C ALA A 40 10.66 13.06 -7.06
N VAL A 41 10.77 12.30 -5.96
CA VAL A 41 9.97 12.51 -4.75
C VAL A 41 10.37 13.81 -4.03
N ALA A 42 11.64 14.14 -4.00
CA ALA A 42 12.12 15.42 -3.44
C ALA A 42 11.62 16.63 -4.25
N ALA A 43 11.61 16.53 -5.58
CA ALA A 43 11.04 17.54 -6.46
C ALA A 43 9.53 17.71 -6.23
N LEU A 44 8.79 16.60 -6.07
CA LEU A 44 7.38 16.62 -5.71
C LEU A 44 7.15 17.32 -4.37
N ALA A 45 7.90 16.94 -3.32
CA ALA A 45 7.81 17.57 -2.01
C ALA A 45 8.03 19.09 -2.09
N THR A 46 9.07 19.51 -2.80
CA THR A 46 9.39 20.94 -3.00
C THR A 46 8.27 21.66 -3.73
N GLY A 47 7.72 21.07 -4.79
CA GLY A 47 6.60 21.64 -5.55
C GLY A 47 5.31 21.79 -4.73
N LEU A 48 5.14 20.98 -3.69
CA LEU A 48 4.00 21.03 -2.77
C LEU A 48 4.24 21.93 -1.55
N GLY A 49 5.43 22.54 -1.42
CA GLY A 49 5.82 23.27 -0.19
C GLY A 49 5.94 22.34 1.02
N GLY A 50 6.15 21.05 0.79
CA GLY A 50 6.33 20.02 1.79
C GLY A 50 7.80 19.75 2.12
N ARG A 51 8.04 18.73 2.92
CA ARG A 51 9.37 18.25 3.27
C ARG A 51 9.50 16.75 3.10
N VAL A 52 10.68 16.31 2.70
CA VAL A 52 11.08 14.89 2.79
C VAL A 52 11.62 14.67 4.21
N LEU A 53 11.17 13.60 4.85
CA LEU A 53 11.58 13.25 6.20
C LEU A 53 12.85 12.39 6.18
N ASP A 54 13.66 12.55 7.21
CA ASP A 54 14.76 11.63 7.46
C ASP A 54 14.25 10.21 7.78
N PRO A 55 15.01 9.15 7.47
CA PRO A 55 14.59 7.77 7.72
C PRO A 55 14.19 7.49 9.18
N ALA A 56 14.75 8.21 10.15
CA ALA A 56 14.40 8.11 11.56
C ALA A 56 12.99 8.66 11.87
N GLU A 57 12.50 9.62 11.08
CA GLU A 57 11.18 10.24 11.20
C GLU A 57 10.16 9.67 10.20
N ALA A 58 10.63 8.83 9.29
CA ALA A 58 9.87 8.33 8.14
C ALA A 58 8.76 7.32 8.51
N ARG A 59 8.56 7.04 9.80
CA ARG A 59 7.53 6.09 10.26
C ARG A 59 6.14 6.63 9.92
N PRO A 60 5.25 5.81 9.29
CA PRO A 60 3.87 6.19 9.05
C PRO A 60 3.11 6.52 10.33
N TRP A 61 2.18 7.49 10.28
CA TRP A 61 1.30 7.82 11.41
C TRP A 61 0.44 6.63 11.84
N SER A 62 -0.01 5.84 10.88
CA SER A 62 -0.85 4.65 11.10
C SER A 62 -0.06 3.38 11.36
N ALA A 63 1.26 3.45 11.62
CA ALA A 63 2.10 2.25 11.78
C ALA A 63 1.67 1.33 12.94
N GLU A 64 1.03 1.89 13.98
CA GLU A 64 0.48 1.12 15.11
C GLU A 64 -0.89 0.51 14.81
N LEU A 65 -1.65 1.12 13.90
CA LEU A 65 -2.96 0.64 13.48
C LEU A 65 -2.84 -0.48 12.43
N LEU A 66 -1.96 -0.27 11.47
CA LEU A 66 -1.66 -1.24 10.42
C LEU A 66 -0.15 -1.24 10.16
N GLU A 67 0.49 -2.34 10.52
CA GLU A 67 1.91 -2.51 10.26
C GLU A 67 2.19 -2.51 8.75
N PRO A 68 3.18 -1.75 8.24
CA PRO A 68 3.53 -1.78 6.82
C PRO A 68 3.87 -3.16 6.31
N MET A 69 3.55 -3.45 5.06
CA MET A 69 3.78 -4.74 4.39
C MET A 69 3.06 -5.93 5.05
N ARG A 70 2.09 -5.68 5.93
CA ARG A 70 1.27 -6.75 6.52
C ARG A 70 0.25 -7.24 5.48
N GLU A 71 0.22 -8.54 5.27
CA GLU A 71 -0.85 -9.20 4.52
C GLU A 71 -2.00 -9.52 5.47
N GLU A 72 -3.23 -9.19 5.09
CA GLU A 72 -4.43 -9.47 5.91
C GLU A 72 -4.69 -10.97 6.12
N THR A 73 -4.10 -11.80 5.26
CA THR A 73 -4.23 -13.27 5.25
C THR A 73 -3.01 -13.99 5.83
N ASP A 74 -2.15 -13.29 6.56
CA ASP A 74 -0.92 -13.89 7.10
C ASP A 74 -1.21 -15.06 8.05
N GLY A 75 -1.17 -16.26 7.48
CA GLY A 75 -1.04 -17.49 8.26
C GLY A 75 0.27 -17.53 9.05
N LEU A 76 0.31 -18.35 10.10
CA LEU A 76 1.49 -18.52 10.98
C LEU A 76 2.80 -18.76 10.23
N VAL A 77 2.75 -19.40 9.05
CA VAL A 77 3.91 -19.71 8.20
C VAL A 77 4.51 -18.43 7.59
N ASN A 78 3.69 -17.49 7.14
CA ASN A 78 4.16 -16.20 6.61
C ASN A 78 4.74 -15.28 7.69
N ARG A 79 4.24 -15.36 8.92
CA ARG A 79 4.82 -14.62 10.06
C ARG A 79 6.24 -15.06 10.38
N LEU A 80 6.55 -16.34 10.22
CA LEU A 80 7.88 -16.91 10.48
C LEU A 80 8.87 -16.65 9.32
N SER A 81 8.38 -16.48 8.08
CA SER A 81 9.23 -16.20 6.92
C SER A 81 9.57 -14.71 6.75
N MET A 82 8.89 -13.80 7.44
CA MET A 82 9.14 -12.36 7.39
C MET A 82 10.22 -11.89 8.38
N ALA A 83 11.35 -12.57 8.41
CA ALA A 83 12.49 -12.19 9.26
C ALA A 83 13.30 -11.01 8.70
N SER A 84 12.97 -10.51 7.50
CA SER A 84 13.68 -9.36 6.92
C SER A 84 13.22 -8.06 7.58
N PRO A 85 14.16 -7.22 8.06
CA PRO A 85 13.79 -5.94 8.64
C PRO A 85 13.07 -5.09 7.59
N ARG A 86 11.93 -4.51 7.99
CA ARG A 86 11.23 -3.55 7.16
C ARG A 86 12.00 -2.25 7.16
N SER A 87 12.28 -1.73 5.98
CA SER A 87 12.91 -0.45 5.81
C SER A 87 11.85 0.58 5.46
N PHE A 88 11.81 1.67 6.24
CA PHE A 88 11.06 2.86 5.85
C PHE A 88 11.98 3.66 4.93
N GLY A 89 11.52 3.84 3.71
CA GLY A 89 12.25 4.58 2.69
C GLY A 89 11.91 6.07 2.73
N THR A 90 11.60 6.62 1.59
CA THR A 90 11.26 8.02 1.43
C THR A 90 9.88 8.32 1.98
N THR A 91 9.76 9.33 2.84
CA THR A 91 8.48 9.82 3.37
C THR A 91 8.42 11.32 3.16
N LEU A 92 7.27 11.82 2.72
CA LEU A 92 7.03 13.25 2.54
C LEU A 92 5.81 13.70 3.34
N ASP A 93 5.96 14.85 4.01
CA ASP A 93 4.89 15.58 4.69
C ASP A 93 4.59 16.86 3.94
N PHE A 94 3.31 17.12 3.70
CA PHE A 94 2.87 18.36 3.07
C PHE A 94 1.44 18.71 3.48
N HIS A 95 1.01 19.93 3.11
CA HIS A 95 -0.38 20.33 3.23
C HIS A 95 -1.03 20.41 1.85
N ARG A 96 -2.23 19.83 1.74
CA ARG A 96 -3.07 19.97 0.55
C ARG A 96 -4.32 20.75 0.95
N GLY A 97 -4.32 22.06 0.62
CA GLY A 97 -5.30 22.97 1.19
C GLY A 97 -5.21 23.00 2.73
N ARG A 98 -6.30 22.66 3.41
CA ARG A 98 -6.37 22.61 4.88
C ARG A 98 -5.93 21.30 5.51
N TRP A 99 -5.60 20.28 4.70
CA TRP A 99 -5.34 18.92 5.14
C TRP A 99 -3.84 18.67 5.30
N ALA A 100 -3.46 18.11 6.43
CA ALA A 100 -2.12 17.56 6.61
C ALA A 100 -2.07 16.15 6.01
N VAL A 101 -1.09 15.92 5.15
CA VAL A 101 -0.92 14.68 4.38
C VAL A 101 0.49 14.15 4.58
N ARG A 102 0.60 12.87 4.82
CA ARG A 102 1.86 12.10 4.78
C ARG A 102 1.78 11.04 3.70
N VAL A 103 2.82 10.93 2.91
CA VAL A 103 3.00 9.81 1.97
C VAL A 103 4.34 9.16 2.26
N GLY A 104 4.30 7.90 2.68
CA GLY A 104 5.50 7.14 3.05
C GLY A 104 5.65 5.88 2.24
N GLU A 105 6.89 5.52 1.92
CA GLU A 105 7.26 4.29 1.24
C GLU A 105 7.95 3.34 2.22
N ALA A 106 7.52 2.09 2.24
CA ALA A 106 8.16 1.00 2.96
C ALA A 106 8.62 -0.08 1.98
N SER A 107 9.67 -0.79 2.32
CA SER A 107 10.17 -1.91 1.53
C SER A 107 10.53 -3.09 2.41
N VAL A 108 10.44 -4.29 1.83
CA VAL A 108 10.88 -5.54 2.43
C VAL A 108 11.60 -6.37 1.39
N GLU A 109 12.70 -6.99 1.79
CA GLU A 109 13.39 -7.96 0.94
C GLU A 109 12.82 -9.34 1.18
N LYS A 110 12.33 -9.99 0.13
CA LYS A 110 11.87 -11.38 0.15
C LYS A 110 12.84 -12.27 -0.59
N SER A 111 13.25 -13.36 0.06
CA SER A 111 14.01 -14.42 -0.60
C SER A 111 13.10 -15.19 -1.55
N VAL A 112 13.49 -15.30 -2.81
CA VAL A 112 12.81 -16.10 -3.84
C VAL A 112 13.75 -17.17 -4.36
N GLN A 113 13.23 -18.21 -5.03
CA GLN A 113 14.03 -19.35 -5.49
C GLN A 113 15.30 -18.98 -6.28
N ASN A 114 15.33 -17.82 -6.95
CA ASN A 114 16.44 -17.36 -7.79
C ASN A 114 17.10 -16.06 -7.27
N GLY A 115 17.00 -15.75 -5.97
CA GLY A 115 17.65 -14.56 -5.40
C GLY A 115 16.78 -13.81 -4.40
N THR A 116 16.99 -12.52 -4.28
CA THR A 116 16.24 -11.62 -3.42
C THR A 116 15.43 -10.64 -4.25
N ARG A 117 14.15 -10.46 -3.91
CA ARG A 117 13.27 -9.47 -4.52
C ARG A 117 12.90 -8.43 -3.46
N THR A 118 13.06 -7.15 -3.79
CA THR A 118 12.53 -6.07 -2.97
C THR A 118 11.09 -5.78 -3.37
N GLU A 119 10.18 -5.85 -2.41
CA GLU A 119 8.79 -5.42 -2.57
C GLU A 119 8.61 -4.08 -1.90
N TYR A 120 7.79 -3.22 -2.50
CA TYR A 120 7.50 -1.88 -2.03
C TYR A 120 6.02 -1.75 -1.71
N GLU A 121 5.74 -0.94 -0.70
CA GLU A 121 4.40 -0.47 -0.36
C GLU A 121 4.50 1.04 -0.14
N HIS A 122 3.63 1.83 -0.76
CA HIS A 122 3.46 3.19 -0.32
C HIS A 122 2.10 3.39 0.35
N ARG A 123 2.07 4.30 1.30
CA ARG A 123 0.92 4.62 2.12
C ARG A 123 0.63 6.11 2.04
N ILE A 124 -0.64 6.43 1.80
CA ILE A 124 -1.15 7.80 1.85
C ILE A 124 -1.94 7.93 3.14
N GLU A 125 -1.63 8.94 3.94
CA GLU A 125 -2.24 9.20 5.24
C GLU A 125 -2.70 10.65 5.29
N VAL A 126 -3.94 10.87 5.74
CA VAL A 126 -4.55 12.18 5.91
C VAL A 126 -5.00 12.32 7.35
N ALA A 127 -4.57 13.39 8.02
CA ALA A 127 -5.05 13.69 9.37
C ALA A 127 -6.46 14.28 9.30
N SER A 128 -7.40 13.67 10.01
CA SER A 128 -8.81 14.05 10.03
C SER A 128 -9.32 14.25 11.46
N ALA A 129 -10.44 14.94 11.61
CA ALA A 129 -11.21 14.84 12.83
C ALA A 129 -11.62 13.38 13.09
N PRO A 130 -11.83 12.98 14.35
CA PRO A 130 -12.23 11.62 14.67
C PRO A 130 -13.48 11.19 13.89
N LEU A 131 -13.37 10.04 13.23
CA LEU A 131 -14.44 9.38 12.50
C LEU A 131 -14.71 8.02 13.13
N PRO A 132 -15.93 7.49 12.95
CA PRO A 132 -16.19 6.10 13.30
C PRO A 132 -15.19 5.17 12.62
N PRO A 133 -14.57 4.24 13.34
CA PRO A 133 -13.65 3.30 12.76
C PRO A 133 -14.32 2.50 11.66
N MET A 134 -13.75 2.55 10.46
CA MET A 134 -14.26 1.79 9.32
C MET A 134 -13.19 1.47 8.30
N LYS A 135 -13.46 0.48 7.49
CA LYS A 135 -12.65 0.06 6.35
C LYS A 135 -13.53 -0.06 5.13
N ILE A 136 -13.11 0.58 4.04
CA ILE A 136 -13.74 0.45 2.72
C ILE A 136 -12.79 -0.37 1.85
N SER A 137 -13.24 -1.51 1.37
CA SER A 137 -12.48 -2.37 0.47
C SER A 137 -13.19 -2.47 -0.86
N ARG A 138 -12.44 -2.33 -1.96
CA ARG A 138 -12.98 -2.58 -3.30
C ARG A 138 -13.06 -4.08 -3.54
N ARG A 139 -14.20 -4.54 -4.04
CA ARG A 139 -14.37 -5.91 -4.52
C ARG A 139 -13.74 -6.00 -5.90
N VAL A 140 -12.86 -6.98 -6.10
CA VAL A 140 -12.31 -7.25 -7.42
C VAL A 140 -13.27 -8.20 -8.14
N HIS A 141 -13.86 -7.71 -9.22
CA HIS A 141 -14.67 -8.52 -10.11
C HIS A 141 -13.82 -8.99 -11.27
N GLY A 142 -13.93 -10.28 -11.57
CA GLY A 142 -13.49 -10.83 -12.85
C GLY A 142 -11.97 -10.94 -13.01
N GLY A 143 -11.38 -11.94 -12.39
CA GLY A 143 -10.17 -12.60 -12.86
C GLY A 143 -10.53 -13.99 -13.38
N THR A 144 -9.70 -14.58 -14.20
CA THR A 144 -9.71 -16.03 -14.46
C THR A 144 -8.63 -16.67 -13.59
N ASN A 145 -8.92 -17.83 -13.00
CA ASN A 145 -7.88 -18.62 -12.34
C ASN A 145 -6.89 -19.17 -13.39
N LEU A 146 -5.80 -19.78 -12.94
CA LEU A 146 -4.80 -20.44 -13.80
C LEU A 146 -5.38 -21.45 -14.80
N PHE A 147 -6.64 -21.87 -14.62
CA PHE A 147 -7.35 -22.80 -15.50
C PHE A 147 -8.41 -22.12 -16.38
N GLY A 148 -8.38 -20.76 -16.49
CA GLY A 148 -9.30 -20.00 -17.33
C GLY A 148 -10.75 -19.94 -16.84
N ARG A 149 -11.05 -20.38 -15.59
CA ARG A 149 -12.40 -20.27 -15.02
C ARG A 149 -12.62 -18.88 -14.47
N PRO A 150 -13.76 -18.22 -14.76
CA PRO A 150 -14.07 -16.92 -14.22
C PRO A 150 -14.12 -17.00 -12.69
N LEU A 151 -13.46 -16.04 -12.05
CA LEU A 151 -13.57 -15.81 -10.62
C LEU A 151 -14.91 -15.12 -10.39
N GLY A 152 -15.74 -15.67 -9.50
CA GLY A 152 -17.06 -15.12 -9.23
C GLY A 152 -17.03 -13.71 -8.65
N PRO A 153 -18.20 -13.03 -8.58
CA PRO A 153 -18.30 -11.62 -8.19
C PRO A 153 -17.88 -11.31 -6.74
N ASP A 154 -17.64 -12.31 -5.91
CA ASP A 154 -17.44 -12.17 -4.47
C ASP A 154 -15.98 -12.20 -4.02
N HIS A 155 -15.06 -11.91 -4.94
CA HIS A 155 -13.65 -11.87 -4.59
C HIS A 155 -13.26 -10.48 -4.05
N VAL A 156 -13.03 -10.38 -2.75
CA VAL A 156 -12.20 -9.33 -2.18
C VAL A 156 -10.76 -9.75 -2.46
N SER A 157 -10.07 -9.04 -3.34
CA SER A 157 -8.64 -9.26 -3.54
C SER A 157 -7.91 -8.87 -2.25
N ALA A 158 -7.57 -9.85 -1.45
CA ALA A 158 -6.38 -9.74 -0.65
C ALA A 158 -5.21 -9.74 -1.65
N GLN A 159 -4.45 -8.66 -1.71
CA GLN A 159 -3.22 -8.61 -2.48
C GLN A 159 -2.25 -9.62 -1.87
N GLY A 160 -2.17 -10.81 -2.39
CA GLY A 160 -1.35 -11.88 -1.82
C GLY A 160 -1.69 -13.29 -2.31
N GLY A 161 -2.61 -13.45 -3.26
CA GLY A 161 -2.82 -14.70 -3.96
C GLY A 161 -3.81 -15.68 -3.33
N GLU A 162 -4.37 -15.40 -2.15
CA GLU A 162 -5.49 -16.19 -1.63
C GLU A 162 -6.81 -15.49 -1.99
N LEU A 163 -7.52 -16.08 -2.93
CA LEU A 163 -8.83 -15.61 -3.39
C LEU A 163 -9.86 -15.98 -2.32
N VAL A 164 -10.28 -15.00 -1.53
CA VAL A 164 -11.41 -15.18 -0.62
C VAL A 164 -12.67 -15.28 -1.46
N ARG A 165 -13.24 -16.49 -1.57
CA ARG A 165 -14.45 -16.78 -2.37
C ARG A 165 -15.69 -16.07 -1.86
N GLU A 166 -15.71 -15.68 -0.59
CA GLU A 166 -16.83 -14.98 0.06
C GLU A 166 -16.28 -13.78 0.80
N ILE A 167 -17.03 -12.68 0.77
CA ILE A 167 -16.70 -11.52 1.56
C ILE A 167 -16.89 -11.91 3.03
N PRO A 168 -15.85 -11.78 3.88
CA PRO A 168 -15.98 -12.12 5.27
C PRO A 168 -17.08 -11.27 5.93
N VAL A 169 -17.81 -11.87 6.86
CA VAL A 169 -18.81 -11.14 7.67
C VAL A 169 -18.12 -10.20 8.64
N THR A 170 -16.89 -10.55 9.04
CA THR A 170 -16.08 -9.78 9.99
C THR A 170 -14.63 -9.70 9.53
N VAL A 171 -13.95 -8.63 9.88
CA VAL A 171 -12.50 -8.46 9.74
C VAL A 171 -11.88 -8.10 11.08
N ALA A 172 -10.67 -8.57 11.31
CA ALA A 172 -9.90 -8.19 12.49
C ALA A 172 -9.48 -6.72 12.41
N ALA A 173 -9.55 -6.02 13.52
CA ALA A 173 -9.09 -4.65 13.68
C ALA A 173 -8.32 -4.50 14.99
N VAL A 174 -7.63 -3.38 15.14
CA VAL A 174 -6.99 -3.07 16.42
C VAL A 174 -8.10 -2.87 17.48
N GLY A 175 -8.09 -3.73 18.49
CA GLY A 175 -9.07 -3.67 19.58
C GLY A 175 -10.39 -4.40 19.35
N GLY A 176 -10.54 -5.21 18.29
CA GLY A 176 -11.75 -6.01 18.12
C GLY A 176 -12.01 -6.55 16.72
N GLN A 177 -13.28 -6.77 16.45
CA GLN A 177 -13.75 -7.18 15.13
C GLN A 177 -14.68 -6.11 14.56
N TRP A 178 -14.54 -5.84 13.27
CA TRP A 178 -15.46 -5.00 12.52
C TRP A 178 -16.39 -5.86 11.70
N HIS A 179 -17.67 -5.49 11.73
CA HIS A 179 -18.72 -6.19 11.01
C HIS A 179 -18.98 -5.55 9.66
N ARG A 180 -19.29 -6.38 8.68
CA ARG A 180 -19.73 -5.90 7.36
C ARG A 180 -21.04 -5.16 7.47
N VAL A 181 -21.09 -3.98 6.87
CA VAL A 181 -22.32 -3.21 6.69
C VAL A 181 -23.07 -3.72 5.47
N ALA A 182 -24.34 -4.05 5.63
CA ALA A 182 -25.19 -4.42 4.52
C ALA A 182 -25.72 -3.14 3.84
N PHE A 183 -25.46 -3.02 2.54
CA PHE A 183 -26.06 -1.98 1.70
C PHE A 183 -27.17 -2.59 0.85
N PRO A 184 -28.15 -1.78 0.38
CA PRO A 184 -29.10 -2.25 -0.61
C PRO A 184 -28.40 -2.82 -1.85
N PRO A 185 -28.93 -3.89 -2.46
CA PRO A 185 -28.37 -4.44 -3.69
C PRO A 185 -28.26 -3.36 -4.77
N GLY A 186 -27.07 -3.21 -5.34
CA GLY A 186 -26.80 -2.20 -6.36
C GLY A 186 -25.32 -2.06 -6.72
N PRO A 187 -24.98 -1.08 -7.55
CA PRO A 187 -23.60 -0.87 -8.02
C PRO A 187 -22.59 -0.71 -6.88
N PHE A 188 -23.00 -0.06 -5.77
CA PHE A 188 -22.12 0.14 -4.63
C PHE A 188 -21.81 -1.18 -3.91
N ASP A 189 -22.84 -1.97 -3.54
CA ASP A 189 -22.64 -3.27 -2.90
C ASP A 189 -21.90 -4.25 -3.79
N THR A 190 -22.01 -4.09 -5.11
CA THR A 190 -21.25 -4.88 -6.08
C THR A 190 -19.76 -4.53 -6.12
N GLN A 191 -19.39 -3.26 -5.94
CA GLN A 191 -18.01 -2.78 -6.07
C GLN A 191 -17.27 -2.63 -4.76
N PHE A 192 -17.97 -2.43 -3.64
CA PHE A 192 -17.36 -2.15 -2.34
C PHE A 192 -17.90 -3.04 -1.23
N ALA A 193 -17.05 -3.30 -0.24
CA ALA A 193 -17.40 -3.85 1.05
C ALA A 193 -16.97 -2.87 2.14
N VAL A 194 -17.85 -2.57 3.07
CA VAL A 194 -17.58 -1.66 4.20
C VAL A 194 -17.67 -2.43 5.49
N PHE A 195 -16.67 -2.27 6.36
CA PHE A 195 -16.59 -2.91 7.65
C PHE A 195 -16.44 -1.85 8.73
N THR A 196 -17.12 -2.03 9.87
CA THR A 196 -17.06 -1.08 11.00
C THR A 196 -17.46 -1.73 12.30
N SER A 197 -17.10 -1.11 13.42
CA SER A 197 -17.65 -1.40 14.75
C SER A 197 -18.93 -0.61 15.04
N ASP A 198 -19.26 0.44 14.26
CA ASP A 198 -20.45 1.29 14.41
C ASP A 198 -21.23 1.41 13.09
N PRO A 199 -22.09 0.43 12.75
CA PRO A 199 -22.87 0.46 11.51
C PRO A 199 -23.80 1.67 11.40
N ALA A 200 -24.32 2.17 12.53
CA ALA A 200 -25.24 3.30 12.52
C ALA A 200 -24.53 4.62 12.15
N ALA A 201 -23.30 4.81 12.63
CA ALA A 201 -22.50 5.98 12.25
C ALA A 201 -22.09 5.93 10.77
N VAL A 202 -21.72 4.75 10.28
CA VAL A 202 -21.39 4.56 8.85
C VAL A 202 -22.61 4.83 7.97
N ALA A 203 -23.80 4.31 8.34
CA ALA A 203 -25.03 4.56 7.59
C ALA A 203 -25.35 6.07 7.46
N ARG A 204 -25.04 6.87 8.48
CA ARG A 204 -25.18 8.34 8.41
C ARG A 204 -24.14 9.01 7.52
N ALA A 205 -22.91 8.48 7.49
CA ALA A 205 -21.83 9.04 6.71
C ALA A 205 -21.94 8.74 5.19
N PHE A 206 -22.59 7.62 4.85
CA PHE A 206 -22.75 7.18 3.45
C PHE A 206 -24.02 7.77 2.81
N THR A 207 -24.01 9.08 2.61
CA THR A 207 -25.05 9.76 1.83
C THR A 207 -25.03 9.32 0.38
N PRO A 208 -26.11 9.53 -0.41
CA PRO A 208 -26.09 9.25 -1.84
C PRO A 208 -24.91 9.91 -2.58
N GLU A 209 -24.56 11.13 -2.20
CA GLU A 209 -23.42 11.85 -2.79
C GLU A 209 -22.08 11.18 -2.52
N VAL A 210 -21.87 10.64 -1.29
CA VAL A 210 -20.69 9.89 -0.91
C VAL A 210 -20.61 8.58 -1.72
N VAL A 211 -21.74 7.88 -1.85
CA VAL A 211 -21.83 6.63 -2.61
C VAL A 211 -21.51 6.86 -4.09
N GLU A 212 -22.10 7.88 -4.71
CA GLU A 212 -21.83 8.26 -6.11
C GLU A 212 -20.36 8.61 -6.31
N TYR A 213 -19.78 9.37 -5.38
CA TYR A 213 -18.37 9.73 -5.45
C TYR A 213 -17.45 8.50 -5.35
N LEU A 214 -17.72 7.59 -4.42
CA LEU A 214 -16.96 6.34 -4.29
C LEU A 214 -17.02 5.50 -5.58
N LEU A 215 -18.19 5.40 -6.20
CA LEU A 215 -18.35 4.72 -7.48
C LEU A 215 -17.55 5.40 -8.60
N ALA A 216 -17.60 6.73 -8.68
CA ALA A 216 -16.87 7.50 -9.68
C ALA A 216 -15.35 7.41 -9.49
N GLN A 217 -14.89 7.35 -8.23
CA GLN A 217 -13.46 7.31 -7.87
C GLN A 217 -12.94 5.90 -7.55
N ALA A 218 -13.66 4.86 -7.90
CA ALA A 218 -13.33 3.47 -7.53
C ALA A 218 -11.88 3.06 -7.89
N HIS A 219 -11.33 3.58 -9.00
CA HIS A 219 -9.96 3.30 -9.43
C HIS A 219 -8.92 4.30 -8.90
N GLY A 220 -9.33 5.51 -8.55
CA GLY A 220 -8.46 6.58 -8.01
C GLY A 220 -8.11 6.36 -6.54
N LEU A 221 -9.07 5.87 -5.76
CA LEU A 221 -8.88 5.62 -4.34
C LEU A 221 -7.98 4.41 -4.07
N PRO A 222 -7.10 4.47 -3.06
CA PRO A 222 -6.42 3.28 -2.57
C PRO A 222 -7.44 2.30 -1.98
N SER A 223 -7.15 1.01 -2.07
CA SER A 223 -8.00 -0.03 -1.51
C SER A 223 -7.13 -1.11 -0.87
N PRO A 224 -7.35 -1.41 0.42
CA PRO A 224 -8.37 -0.83 1.31
C PRO A 224 -8.07 0.60 1.74
N LEU A 225 -9.14 1.34 2.09
CA LEU A 225 -9.09 2.64 2.74
C LEU A 225 -9.61 2.51 4.17
N HIS A 226 -8.80 2.92 5.14
CA HIS A 226 -9.08 2.83 6.57
C HIS A 226 -9.37 4.20 7.15
N PHE A 227 -10.27 4.25 8.13
CA PHE A 227 -10.63 5.43 8.91
C PHE A 227 -10.51 5.04 10.37
N GLU A 228 -9.48 5.48 11.05
CA GLU A 228 -9.22 5.08 12.44
C GLU A 228 -8.33 6.09 13.16
N ALA A 229 -8.59 6.32 14.42
CA ALA A 229 -7.78 7.16 15.32
C ALA A 229 -7.50 8.57 14.77
N GLY A 230 -8.45 9.21 14.06
CA GLY A 230 -8.25 10.53 13.48
C GLY A 230 -7.36 10.52 12.23
N LEU A 231 -7.21 9.37 11.61
CA LEU A 231 -6.49 9.19 10.35
C LEU A 231 -7.39 8.55 9.30
N VAL A 232 -7.18 8.97 8.06
CA VAL A 232 -7.65 8.24 6.88
C VAL A 232 -6.43 7.79 6.10
N PHE A 233 -6.29 6.49 5.90
CA PHE A 233 -5.11 5.96 5.25
C PHE A 233 -5.42 4.78 4.34
N GLY A 234 -4.63 4.68 3.28
CA GLY A 234 -4.69 3.57 2.34
C GLY A 234 -3.32 3.21 1.81
N THR A 235 -3.17 1.95 1.41
CA THR A 235 -1.90 1.39 0.94
C THR A 235 -1.99 0.96 -0.52
N ARG A 236 -0.85 1.04 -1.22
CA ARG A 236 -0.66 0.46 -2.56
C ARG A 236 0.66 -0.29 -2.60
N ARG A 237 0.71 -1.40 -3.33
CA ARG A 237 1.92 -2.25 -3.46
C ARG A 237 2.79 -1.85 -4.64
N ASP A 238 3.29 -0.64 -4.59
CA ASP A 238 4.26 -0.08 -5.52
C ASP A 238 5.06 1.03 -4.84
N ARG A 239 6.02 1.59 -5.55
CA ARG A 239 6.74 2.79 -5.10
C ARG A 239 5.85 4.02 -5.23
N ILE A 240 6.21 5.09 -4.51
CA ILE A 240 5.58 6.40 -4.70
C ILE A 240 5.75 6.80 -6.16
N ASN A 241 4.64 6.98 -6.86
CA ASN A 241 4.64 7.54 -8.20
C ASN A 241 4.21 9.00 -8.13
N PRO A 242 5.13 9.97 -8.37
CA PRO A 242 4.84 11.40 -8.30
C PRO A 242 3.67 11.84 -9.19
N ASP A 243 3.48 11.20 -10.34
CA ASP A 243 2.43 11.56 -11.29
C ASP A 243 1.03 11.11 -10.84
N HIS A 244 0.94 10.08 -10.00
CA HIS A 244 -0.33 9.45 -9.62
C HIS A 244 -0.71 9.65 -8.15
N VAL A 245 0.27 9.90 -7.27
CA VAL A 245 0.02 9.99 -5.82
C VAL A 245 -0.91 11.14 -5.49
N LEU A 246 -0.78 12.29 -6.15
CA LEU A 246 -1.62 13.45 -5.91
C LEU A 246 -3.08 13.22 -6.30
N ALA A 247 -3.32 12.50 -7.39
CA ALA A 247 -4.69 12.13 -7.78
C ALA A 247 -5.36 11.27 -6.71
N ALA A 248 -4.61 10.33 -6.09
CA ALA A 248 -5.11 9.52 -4.99
C ALA A 248 -5.34 10.33 -3.71
N VAL A 249 -4.45 11.28 -3.40
CA VAL A 249 -4.63 12.24 -2.29
C VAL A 249 -5.91 13.06 -2.52
N ASP A 250 -6.05 13.68 -3.70
CA ASP A 250 -7.20 14.52 -4.03
C ASP A 250 -8.52 13.70 -4.01
N ALA A 251 -8.49 12.42 -4.39
CA ALA A 251 -9.62 11.52 -4.27
C ALA A 251 -10.01 11.25 -2.81
N ILE A 252 -9.04 11.05 -1.91
CA ILE A 252 -9.31 10.90 -0.47
C ILE A 252 -9.90 12.21 0.10
N LEU A 253 -9.30 13.36 -0.22
CA LEU A 253 -9.77 14.66 0.28
C LEU A 253 -11.18 14.98 -0.23
N GLY A 254 -11.45 14.72 -1.50
CA GLY A 254 -12.79 14.87 -2.07
C GLY A 254 -13.85 13.96 -1.42
N LEU A 255 -13.46 12.78 -0.96
CA LEU A 255 -14.33 11.91 -0.16
C LEU A 255 -14.60 12.52 1.22
N LEU A 256 -13.57 12.98 1.93
CA LEU A 256 -13.68 13.59 3.24
C LEU A 256 -14.54 14.85 3.25
N ASP A 257 -14.38 15.69 2.23
CA ASP A 257 -15.20 16.91 2.07
C ASP A 257 -16.68 16.56 1.90
N ARG A 258 -17.03 15.51 1.12
CA ARG A 258 -18.43 15.06 0.94
C ARG A 258 -19.01 14.40 2.17
N MET A 259 -18.17 13.74 2.96
CA MET A 259 -18.56 13.20 4.26
C MET A 259 -18.71 14.29 5.33
N GLY A 260 -18.41 15.56 5.02
CA GLY A 260 -18.46 16.68 5.96
C GLY A 260 -17.40 16.61 7.06
N VAL A 261 -16.29 15.92 6.81
CA VAL A 261 -15.23 15.73 7.80
C VAL A 261 -14.34 16.97 7.88
N ALA A 262 -13.99 17.36 9.09
CA ALA A 262 -13.02 18.42 9.31
C ALA A 262 -11.57 17.87 9.31
N PRO A 263 -10.57 18.69 8.95
CA PRO A 263 -9.17 18.36 9.15
C PRO A 263 -8.85 18.09 10.62
N GLY A 264 -7.94 17.15 10.85
CA GLY A 264 -7.38 16.85 12.16
C GLY A 264 -5.94 17.34 12.31
N HIS A 265 -5.35 16.97 13.43
CA HIS A 265 -3.93 17.19 13.67
C HIS A 265 -3.18 15.86 13.47
N PRO A 266 -2.00 15.90 12.83
CA PRO A 266 -1.13 14.73 12.76
C PRO A 266 -0.86 14.19 14.17
N PRO A 267 -0.77 12.87 14.34
CA PRO A 267 -0.28 12.28 15.60
C PRO A 267 1.13 12.80 15.91
N ARG A 268 1.40 12.98 17.19
CA ARG A 268 2.72 13.44 17.69
C ARG A 268 3.70 12.28 17.77
#